data_1624da75828d02370ae3027babb0eafe
#
_entry.id   1624da75828d02370ae3027babb0eafe
#
_cell.length_a   1.000
_cell.length_b   1.000
_cell.length_c   1.000
_cell.angle_alpha   90.00
_cell.angle_beta   90.00
_cell.angle_gamma   90.00
#
_symmetry.space_group_name_H-M   'P 1'
#
loop_
_entity.id
_entity.type
_entity.pdbx_description
1 polymer ?
#
loop_
_entity_poly.entity_id
_entity_poly.type
_entity_poly.pdbx_seq_one_letter_code
_entity_poly.pdbx_strand_id
1 'polypeptide(L)'
;MCVYALLLSSLCLATIVQAQQCSTPIGGPNMNLKDEYIIKNTFEDGAVVYFKCNVGYQPAGGSGKITCTAGLWSPVLLECEKKSCGAPTEVEFGQYGDTTAEFGDTVKYECKKGYNLVGNSVLRCEDQGWAGREPTCEVIRCVTPDGVVNGTFTPLEEIYEYNSVVKYDCNKDVVRNGSSELVCSEDGKFHPDPPTCVWVECRDPVITHAVYERGSRPPHRYKASVTYSCEKGYNLQGSSTITCTIDSQWSPALPSCISKSSIGNPSICL
;
A
#
# COMPACT_ATOMS: atom_id res chain seq x y z
N MET A 1 103.00 -21.63 60.59
CA MET A 1 102.06 -20.49 60.64
C MET A 1 101.30 -20.45 59.31
N CYS A 2 100.08 -20.99 59.30
CA CYS A 2 99.28 -21.05 58.09
C CYS A 2 98.39 -19.82 57.99
N VAL A 3 98.45 -19.16 56.85
CA VAL A 3 97.58 -18.03 56.52
C VAL A 3 96.52 -18.55 55.61
N TYR A 4 95.25 -18.57 56.08
CA TYR A 4 94.07 -18.92 55.30
C TYR A 4 93.60 -17.72 54.48
N ALA A 5 93.69 -17.87 53.17
CA ALA A 5 93.09 -16.90 52.22
C ALA A 5 91.60 -17.29 52.00
N LEU A 6 90.70 -16.45 52.44
CA LEU A 6 89.28 -16.56 52.16
C LEU A 6 88.97 -15.96 50.76
N LEU A 7 88.71 -16.83 49.82
CA LEU A 7 88.12 -16.45 48.53
C LEU A 7 86.61 -16.23 48.68
N LEU A 8 86.14 -14.99 48.69
CA LEU A 8 84.79 -14.60 48.56
C LEU A 8 84.40 -14.70 47.10
N SER A 9 83.73 -15.79 46.70
CA SER A 9 83.09 -15.88 45.40
C SER A 9 81.73 -15.15 45.44
N SER A 10 81.66 -13.97 44.81
CA SER A 10 80.45 -13.23 44.59
C SER A 10 79.64 -13.93 43.51
N LEU A 11 78.58 -14.68 43.88
CA LEU A 11 77.58 -15.21 42.97
C LEU A 11 76.67 -14.06 42.53
N CYS A 12 76.95 -13.47 41.35
CA CYS A 12 76.06 -12.60 40.69
C CYS A 12 74.88 -13.44 40.21
N LEU A 13 73.73 -13.46 40.94
CA LEU A 13 72.46 -13.95 40.47
C LEU A 13 71.97 -12.99 39.37
N ALA A 14 72.24 -13.29 38.09
CA ALA A 14 71.58 -12.68 36.98
C ALA A 14 70.15 -13.15 37.00
N THR A 15 69.22 -12.35 37.54
CA THR A 15 67.79 -12.58 37.36
C THR A 15 67.51 -12.37 35.90
N ILE A 16 67.27 -13.46 35.17
CA ILE A 16 66.70 -13.42 33.82
C ILE A 16 65.25 -12.89 33.98
N VAL A 17 65.05 -11.60 33.76
CA VAL A 17 63.75 -11.00 33.62
C VAL A 17 63.20 -11.52 32.29
N GLN A 18 62.46 -12.61 32.35
CA GLN A 18 61.73 -13.13 31.21
C GLN A 18 60.66 -12.12 30.88
N ALA A 19 60.83 -11.42 29.78
CA ALA A 19 59.77 -10.49 29.27
C ALA A 19 58.47 -11.26 29.11
N GLN A 20 57.48 -10.96 29.96
CA GLN A 20 56.19 -11.62 29.92
C GLN A 20 55.42 -11.14 28.70
N GLN A 21 55.14 -12.06 27.77
CA GLN A 21 54.32 -11.79 26.58
C GLN A 21 52.84 -11.69 26.96
N CYS A 22 52.09 -10.80 26.28
CA CYS A 22 50.65 -10.72 26.38
C CYS A 22 50.00 -11.68 25.37
N SER A 23 48.90 -12.27 25.76
CA SER A 23 47.98 -13.00 24.83
C SER A 23 47.17 -12.03 24.00
N THR A 24 46.42 -12.53 23.00
CA THR A 24 45.52 -11.72 22.19
C THR A 24 44.53 -10.94 23.10
N PRO A 25 44.47 -9.60 22.96
CA PRO A 25 43.60 -8.81 23.84
C PRO A 25 42.15 -8.97 23.47
N ILE A 26 41.25 -8.84 24.46
CA ILE A 26 39.82 -8.88 24.31
C ILE A 26 39.32 -7.43 24.30
N GLY A 27 38.54 -7.06 23.25
CA GLY A 27 37.91 -5.75 23.16
C GLY A 27 36.61 -5.63 23.96
N GLY A 28 36.13 -4.41 24.06
CA GLY A 28 34.80 -4.10 24.56
C GLY A 28 33.70 -4.39 23.54
N PRO A 29 32.43 -4.00 23.83
CA PRO A 29 31.32 -4.16 22.91
C PRO A 29 31.51 -3.33 21.63
N ASN A 30 31.06 -3.88 20.52
CA ASN A 30 31.02 -3.22 19.20
C ASN A 30 32.37 -2.76 18.66
N MET A 31 33.49 -3.40 19.09
CA MET A 31 34.84 -3.14 18.61
C MET A 31 35.58 -4.42 18.32
N ASN A 32 36.51 -4.33 17.41
CA ASN A 32 37.46 -5.41 17.08
C ASN A 32 38.89 -4.90 17.04
N LEU A 33 39.81 -5.80 17.27
CA LEU A 33 41.25 -5.55 17.03
C LEU A 33 41.44 -5.22 15.55
N LYS A 34 42.34 -4.27 15.20
CA LYS A 34 42.63 -4.00 13.79
C LYS A 34 43.20 -5.24 13.11
N ASP A 35 42.93 -5.39 11.82
CA ASP A 35 43.17 -6.61 11.04
C ASP A 35 44.63 -7.06 11.05
N GLU A 36 45.54 -6.12 11.13
CA GLU A 36 47.00 -6.35 11.19
C GLU A 36 47.48 -7.12 12.45
N TYR A 37 46.63 -7.14 13.50
CA TYR A 37 46.96 -7.80 14.76
C TYR A 37 46.17 -9.11 14.98
N ILE A 38 45.11 -9.38 14.22
CA ILE A 38 44.20 -10.52 14.42
C ILE A 38 44.91 -11.88 14.27
N ILE A 39 45.93 -11.94 13.42
CA ILE A 39 46.70 -13.17 13.14
C ILE A 39 47.72 -13.51 14.22
N LYS A 40 47.98 -12.62 15.18
CA LYS A 40 48.97 -12.80 16.22
C LYS A 40 48.34 -13.34 17.50
N ASN A 41 48.92 -14.43 18.03
CA ASN A 41 48.47 -15.05 19.28
C ASN A 41 49.20 -14.53 20.51
N THR A 42 50.41 -13.95 20.33
CA THR A 42 51.25 -13.42 21.40
C THR A 42 51.88 -12.11 20.99
N PHE A 43 52.12 -11.24 21.96
CA PHE A 43 52.66 -9.91 21.78
C PHE A 43 53.76 -9.69 22.83
N GLU A 44 54.87 -9.12 22.43
CA GLU A 44 56.00 -8.87 23.31
C GLU A 44 55.73 -7.71 24.28
N ASP A 45 56.47 -7.67 25.37
CA ASP A 45 56.41 -6.56 26.32
C ASP A 45 56.72 -5.23 25.61
N GLY A 46 55.89 -4.19 25.88
CA GLY A 46 55.94 -2.91 25.19
C GLY A 46 55.17 -2.88 23.85
N ALA A 47 54.60 -3.99 23.36
CA ALA A 47 53.83 -4.00 22.14
C ALA A 47 52.58 -3.10 22.25
N VAL A 48 52.28 -2.40 21.15
CA VAL A 48 51.10 -1.52 21.02
C VAL A 48 50.18 -2.07 19.96
N VAL A 49 48.87 -2.20 20.28
CA VAL A 49 47.85 -2.59 19.34
C VAL A 49 46.66 -1.61 19.39
N TYR A 50 45.84 -1.66 18.37
CA TYR A 50 44.68 -0.74 18.23
C TYR A 50 43.39 -1.49 17.99
N PHE A 51 42.36 -1.09 18.70
CA PHE A 51 40.98 -1.45 18.44
C PHE A 51 40.32 -0.44 17.48
N LYS A 52 39.37 -0.90 16.69
CA LYS A 52 38.51 -0.10 15.84
C LYS A 52 37.04 -0.48 16.11
N CYS A 53 36.12 0.46 15.95
CA CYS A 53 34.67 0.15 16.01
C CYS A 53 34.26 -0.77 14.85
N ASN A 54 33.32 -1.63 15.11
CA ASN A 54 32.72 -2.52 14.12
C ASN A 54 32.00 -1.73 13.01
N VAL A 55 31.70 -2.41 11.90
CA VAL A 55 30.85 -1.85 10.83
C VAL A 55 29.53 -1.38 11.42
N GLY A 56 29.09 -0.18 11.04
CA GLY A 56 27.88 0.46 11.57
C GLY A 56 28.06 1.18 12.90
N TYR A 57 29.29 1.17 13.46
CA TYR A 57 29.62 1.88 14.69
C TYR A 57 30.75 2.90 14.47
N GLN A 58 30.73 3.95 15.27
CA GLN A 58 31.73 5.02 15.24
C GLN A 58 32.30 5.30 16.64
N PRO A 59 33.51 5.85 16.78
CA PRO A 59 34.04 6.24 18.07
C PRO A 59 33.19 7.35 18.72
N ALA A 60 32.70 7.08 19.92
CA ALA A 60 32.02 8.05 20.79
C ALA A 60 32.94 8.70 21.81
N GLY A 61 34.06 8.04 22.12
CA GLY A 61 35.05 8.53 23.06
C GLY A 61 36.21 7.57 23.29
N GLY A 62 37.16 7.98 24.06
CA GLY A 62 38.32 7.19 24.48
C GLY A 62 39.31 6.85 23.35
N SER A 63 40.28 5.99 23.66
CA SER A 63 41.31 5.56 22.73
C SER A 63 41.31 4.04 22.57
N GLY A 64 41.37 3.59 21.30
CA GLY A 64 41.55 2.17 20.97
C GLY A 64 42.96 1.65 21.13
N LYS A 65 43.93 2.54 21.47
CA LYS A 65 45.31 2.16 21.72
C LYS A 65 45.48 1.49 23.06
N ILE A 66 46.07 0.31 23.08
CA ILE A 66 46.48 -0.40 24.30
C ILE A 66 47.91 -0.87 24.19
N THR A 67 48.58 -1.02 25.34
CA THR A 67 49.99 -1.41 25.44
C THR A 67 50.12 -2.63 26.35
N CYS A 68 50.93 -3.59 25.94
CA CYS A 68 51.33 -4.74 26.75
C CYS A 68 52.41 -4.31 27.72
N THR A 69 52.22 -4.57 29.01
CA THR A 69 53.23 -4.29 30.04
C THR A 69 53.24 -5.45 31.04
N ALA A 70 54.38 -6.12 31.16
CA ALA A 70 54.59 -7.24 32.08
C ALA A 70 53.51 -8.33 31.98
N GLY A 71 53.08 -8.68 30.73
CA GLY A 71 52.08 -9.72 30.44
C GLY A 71 50.65 -9.25 30.56
N LEU A 72 50.39 -7.98 30.83
CA LEU A 72 49.04 -7.42 30.99
C LEU A 72 48.80 -6.28 29.99
N TRP A 73 47.60 -6.26 29.40
CA TRP A 73 47.15 -5.16 28.56
C TRP A 73 46.66 -3.98 29.40
N SER A 74 46.99 -2.76 28.98
CA SER A 74 46.30 -1.58 29.50
C SER A 74 44.81 -1.64 29.16
N PRO A 75 43.94 -0.99 29.95
CA PRO A 75 42.49 -1.00 29.66
C PRO A 75 42.19 -0.38 28.31
N VAL A 76 41.20 -0.96 27.58
CA VAL A 76 40.62 -0.38 26.38
C VAL A 76 39.67 0.71 26.81
N LEU A 77 39.91 1.95 26.38
CA LEU A 77 39.06 3.12 26.69
C LEU A 77 38.16 3.53 25.52
N LEU A 78 38.30 2.86 24.37
CA LEU A 78 37.46 3.13 23.21
C LEU A 78 35.97 2.82 23.51
N GLU A 79 35.12 3.78 23.25
CA GLU A 79 33.68 3.63 23.27
C GLU A 79 33.14 3.70 21.83
N CYS A 80 32.25 2.78 21.46
CA CYS A 80 31.68 2.68 20.13
C CYS A 80 30.15 2.82 20.21
N GLU A 81 29.62 3.82 19.52
CA GLU A 81 28.18 4.05 19.37
C GLU A 81 27.72 3.71 17.97
N LYS A 82 26.42 3.44 17.78
CA LYS A 82 25.83 3.25 16.45
C LYS A 82 25.98 4.52 15.62
N LYS A 83 26.28 4.36 14.34
CA LYS A 83 26.23 5.47 13.37
C LYS A 83 24.79 5.89 13.15
N SER A 84 24.56 7.18 12.99
CA SER A 84 23.27 7.71 12.55
C SER A 84 23.27 7.90 11.03
N CYS A 85 22.21 7.51 10.37
CA CYS A 85 21.97 7.80 8.96
C CYS A 85 21.36 9.20 8.72
N GLY A 86 21.07 9.93 9.79
CA GLY A 86 20.36 11.20 9.70
C GLY A 86 18.88 11.01 9.34
N ALA A 87 18.15 12.11 9.26
CA ALA A 87 16.74 12.09 8.90
C ALA A 87 16.54 11.44 7.51
N PRO A 88 15.53 10.57 7.35
CA PRO A 88 15.16 10.05 6.03
C PRO A 88 14.76 11.18 5.08
N THR A 89 14.93 10.96 3.77
CA THR A 89 14.53 11.92 2.75
C THR A 89 13.01 12.12 2.77
N GLU A 90 12.55 13.38 2.78
CA GLU A 90 11.12 13.69 2.63
C GLU A 90 10.65 13.36 1.22
N VAL A 91 9.44 12.82 1.12
CA VAL A 91 8.81 12.44 -0.15
C VAL A 91 7.58 13.31 -0.37
N GLU A 92 7.55 14.00 -1.50
CA GLU A 92 6.38 14.78 -1.89
C GLU A 92 5.16 13.87 -2.05
N PHE A 93 4.00 14.29 -1.53
CA PHE A 93 2.77 13.49 -1.47
C PHE A 93 2.90 12.16 -0.72
N GLY A 94 3.91 12.02 0.14
CA GLY A 94 4.13 10.86 1.00
C GLY A 94 4.47 11.24 2.43
N GLN A 95 4.76 10.24 3.20
CA GLN A 95 5.25 10.34 4.57
C GLN A 95 6.07 9.10 4.91
N TYR A 96 6.89 9.19 5.94
CA TYR A 96 7.59 8.04 6.50
C TYR A 96 7.26 7.88 7.98
N GLY A 97 7.40 6.65 8.47
CA GLY A 97 7.17 6.29 9.86
C GLY A 97 8.32 6.72 10.78
N ASP A 98 8.08 6.67 12.08
CA ASP A 98 9.08 6.99 13.10
C ASP A 98 10.31 6.06 12.99
N THR A 99 11.49 6.65 13.17
CA THR A 99 12.77 5.93 13.21
C THR A 99 13.76 6.70 14.08
N THR A 100 14.64 5.99 14.78
CA THR A 100 15.79 6.62 15.47
C THR A 100 16.92 6.93 14.50
N ALA A 101 16.83 6.44 13.26
CA ALA A 101 17.82 6.59 12.21
C ALA A 101 19.22 6.08 12.56
N GLU A 102 19.30 5.10 13.45
CA GLU A 102 20.55 4.45 13.82
C GLU A 102 20.85 3.24 12.96
N PHE A 103 22.10 2.86 12.87
CA PHE A 103 22.54 1.67 12.14
C PHE A 103 21.71 0.44 12.47
N GLY A 104 21.16 -0.17 11.43
CA GLY A 104 20.28 -1.35 11.51
C GLY A 104 18.79 -1.03 11.54
N ASP A 105 18.40 0.24 11.79
CA ASP A 105 17.00 0.66 11.76
C ASP A 105 16.45 0.63 10.33
N THR A 106 15.13 0.60 10.26
CA THR A 106 14.38 0.71 8.99
C THR A 106 13.40 1.85 9.06
N VAL A 107 13.14 2.48 7.92
CA VAL A 107 12.09 3.47 7.74
C VAL A 107 11.14 2.98 6.65
N LYS A 108 9.84 3.05 6.92
CA LYS A 108 8.79 2.69 5.96
C LYS A 108 8.14 3.95 5.42
N TYR A 109 8.01 4.01 4.09
CA TYR A 109 7.35 5.08 3.36
C TYR A 109 5.96 4.68 2.91
N GLU A 110 5.04 5.64 2.94
CA GLU A 110 3.67 5.49 2.47
C GLU A 110 3.26 6.73 1.70
N CYS A 111 2.63 6.54 0.54
CA CYS A 111 2.09 7.65 -0.24
C CYS A 111 0.69 8.05 0.25
N LYS A 112 0.35 9.31 0.06
CA LYS A 112 -1.00 9.81 0.28
C LYS A 112 -1.97 9.17 -0.72
N LYS A 113 -3.25 9.19 -0.36
CA LYS A 113 -4.33 8.69 -1.21
C LYS A 113 -4.29 9.31 -2.60
N GLY A 114 -4.40 8.49 -3.63
CA GLY A 114 -4.29 8.90 -5.03
C GLY A 114 -2.87 8.88 -5.61
N TYR A 115 -1.90 8.36 -4.86
CA TYR A 115 -0.50 8.25 -5.31
C TYR A 115 0.02 6.83 -5.13
N ASN A 116 0.80 6.37 -6.09
CA ASN A 116 1.53 5.09 -6.04
C ASN A 116 2.97 5.32 -5.63
N LEU A 117 3.48 4.44 -4.77
CA LEU A 117 4.89 4.45 -4.39
C LEU A 117 5.73 3.74 -5.45
N VAL A 118 6.73 4.48 -5.97
CA VAL A 118 7.73 3.98 -6.91
C VAL A 118 9.09 4.01 -6.24
N GLY A 119 9.79 2.88 -6.20
CA GLY A 119 11.04 2.70 -5.47
C GLY A 119 10.88 1.73 -4.30
N ASN A 120 11.75 1.85 -3.30
CA ASN A 120 11.70 0.97 -2.14
C ASN A 120 10.77 1.55 -1.07
N SER A 121 9.74 0.82 -0.69
CA SER A 121 8.85 1.23 0.40
C SER A 121 9.51 1.19 1.78
N VAL A 122 10.62 0.47 1.91
CA VAL A 122 11.41 0.37 3.14
C VAL A 122 12.88 0.60 2.81
N LEU A 123 13.51 1.53 3.51
CA LEU A 123 14.95 1.73 3.50
C LEU A 123 15.54 1.28 4.83
N ARG A 124 16.79 0.82 4.81
CA ARG A 124 17.54 0.41 6.00
C ARG A 124 18.74 1.31 6.21
N CYS A 125 18.97 1.69 7.44
CA CYS A 125 20.19 2.42 7.83
C CYS A 125 21.38 1.46 7.85
N GLU A 126 22.32 1.65 6.92
CA GLU A 126 23.54 0.88 6.78
C GLU A 126 24.77 1.74 7.09
N ASP A 127 25.97 1.17 6.95
CA ASP A 127 27.22 1.84 7.30
C ASP A 127 27.47 3.13 6.50
N GLN A 128 26.94 3.25 5.30
CA GLN A 128 27.10 4.39 4.40
C GLN A 128 25.87 5.33 4.34
N GLY A 129 24.84 5.08 5.14
CA GLY A 129 23.59 5.83 5.15
C GLY A 129 22.38 4.96 4.82
N TRP A 130 21.28 5.59 4.41
CA TRP A 130 20.07 4.89 4.02
C TRP A 130 20.28 4.09 2.73
N ALA A 131 20.08 2.78 2.79
CA ALA A 131 20.29 1.85 1.69
C ALA A 131 19.00 1.55 0.95
N GLY A 132 19.09 1.52 -0.39
CA GLY A 132 17.99 1.26 -1.30
C GLY A 132 17.71 2.44 -2.23
N ARG A 133 16.79 2.23 -3.19
CA ARG A 133 16.33 3.31 -4.06
C ARG A 133 15.33 4.17 -3.29
N GLU A 134 15.61 5.45 -3.17
CA GLU A 134 14.69 6.41 -2.57
C GLU A 134 13.31 6.34 -3.24
N PRO A 135 12.22 6.32 -2.46
CA PRO A 135 10.87 6.26 -3.00
C PRO A 135 10.42 7.61 -3.53
N THR A 136 9.50 7.57 -4.49
CA THR A 136 8.73 8.72 -4.97
C THR A 136 7.26 8.35 -4.96
N CYS A 137 6.37 9.33 -4.75
CA CYS A 137 4.93 9.14 -4.84
C CYS A 137 4.45 9.77 -6.15
N GLU A 138 4.04 8.92 -7.10
CA GLU A 138 3.53 9.33 -8.40
C GLU A 138 2.01 9.30 -8.41
N VAL A 139 1.36 10.33 -8.98
CA VAL A 139 -0.09 10.39 -9.09
C VAL A 139 -0.61 9.17 -9.87
N ILE A 140 -1.65 8.54 -9.35
CA ILE A 140 -2.36 7.45 -10.04
C ILE A 140 -3.00 8.00 -11.31
N ARG A 141 -2.86 7.28 -12.42
CA ARG A 141 -3.42 7.63 -13.71
C ARG A 141 -4.30 6.53 -14.24
N CYS A 142 -5.44 6.94 -14.80
CA CYS A 142 -6.35 6.06 -15.53
C CYS A 142 -6.17 6.28 -17.03
N VAL A 143 -6.25 5.21 -17.78
CA VAL A 143 -6.36 5.29 -19.25
C VAL A 143 -7.76 5.71 -19.64
N THR A 144 -7.92 6.18 -20.88
CA THR A 144 -9.21 6.54 -21.46
C THR A 144 -10.25 5.44 -21.22
N PRO A 145 -11.42 5.77 -20.65
CA PRO A 145 -12.47 4.80 -20.41
C PRO A 145 -13.10 4.30 -21.72
N ASP A 146 -13.76 3.14 -21.65
CA ASP A 146 -14.42 2.56 -22.83
C ASP A 146 -15.52 3.46 -23.36
N GLY A 147 -15.59 3.58 -24.69
CA GLY A 147 -16.68 4.24 -25.39
C GLY A 147 -17.98 3.45 -25.29
N VAL A 148 -19.10 4.14 -25.40
CA VAL A 148 -20.45 3.52 -25.41
C VAL A 148 -21.09 3.66 -26.77
N VAL A 149 -21.81 2.62 -27.19
CA VAL A 149 -22.62 2.65 -28.44
C VAL A 149 -23.78 3.63 -28.24
N ASN A 150 -24.03 4.48 -29.24
CA ASN A 150 -25.04 5.53 -29.20
C ASN A 150 -24.86 6.57 -28.08
N GLY A 151 -23.62 6.83 -27.69
CA GLY A 151 -23.29 7.84 -26.70
C GLY A 151 -21.86 8.34 -26.85
N THR A 152 -21.53 9.33 -26.05
CA THR A 152 -20.19 9.94 -25.97
C THR A 152 -19.86 10.24 -24.52
N PHE A 153 -18.58 10.52 -24.22
CA PHE A 153 -18.19 11.04 -22.91
C PHE A 153 -17.28 12.26 -23.05
N THR A 154 -17.21 13.04 -22.01
CA THR A 154 -16.38 14.26 -21.91
C THR A 154 -15.81 14.41 -20.49
N PRO A 155 -14.61 15.02 -20.32
CA PRO A 155 -13.66 15.42 -21.36
C PRO A 155 -13.02 14.20 -22.04
N LEU A 156 -12.52 14.37 -23.27
CA LEU A 156 -11.76 13.34 -23.98
C LEU A 156 -10.28 13.66 -23.88
N GLU A 157 -9.56 12.89 -23.10
CA GLU A 157 -8.13 13.00 -22.83
C GLU A 157 -7.47 11.62 -23.04
N GLU A 158 -6.14 11.60 -23.21
CA GLU A 158 -5.40 10.34 -23.32
C GLU A 158 -5.15 9.71 -21.95
N ILE A 159 -4.92 10.54 -20.94
CA ILE A 159 -4.58 10.15 -19.57
C ILE A 159 -5.36 11.04 -18.60
N TYR A 160 -5.91 10.40 -17.60
CA TYR A 160 -6.65 11.08 -16.53
C TYR A 160 -5.95 10.82 -15.20
N GLU A 161 -5.85 11.83 -14.36
CA GLU A 161 -5.29 11.68 -13.02
C GLU A 161 -6.37 11.22 -12.03
N TYR A 162 -5.91 10.70 -10.91
CA TYR A 162 -6.78 10.31 -9.80
C TYR A 162 -7.84 11.39 -9.48
N ASN A 163 -9.06 10.97 -9.24
CA ASN A 163 -10.26 11.81 -9.08
C ASN A 163 -10.74 12.55 -10.33
N SER A 164 -10.11 12.41 -11.49
CA SER A 164 -10.69 12.92 -12.74
C SER A 164 -12.05 12.29 -12.98
N VAL A 165 -13.01 13.10 -13.41
CA VAL A 165 -14.39 12.67 -13.68
C VAL A 165 -14.66 12.76 -15.18
N VAL A 166 -15.22 11.69 -15.75
CA VAL A 166 -15.76 11.67 -17.10
C VAL A 166 -17.26 11.55 -17.03
N LYS A 167 -17.95 12.28 -17.91
CA LYS A 167 -19.42 12.30 -17.99
C LYS A 167 -19.88 11.71 -19.31
N TYR A 168 -20.77 10.71 -19.23
CA TYR A 168 -21.38 10.04 -20.37
C TYR A 168 -22.73 10.66 -20.71
N ASP A 169 -22.93 10.95 -21.98
CA ASP A 169 -24.20 11.41 -22.55
C ASP A 169 -24.62 10.49 -23.70
N CYS A 170 -25.86 10.03 -23.66
CA CYS A 170 -26.44 9.23 -24.72
C CYS A 170 -26.99 10.12 -25.85
N ASN A 171 -26.96 9.59 -27.08
CA ASN A 171 -27.54 10.24 -28.24
C ASN A 171 -29.06 10.42 -28.05
N LYS A 172 -29.63 11.28 -28.90
CA LYS A 172 -31.07 11.47 -28.92
C LYS A 172 -31.82 10.15 -29.15
N ASP A 173 -32.95 10.00 -28.52
CA ASP A 173 -33.87 8.87 -28.62
C ASP A 173 -33.46 7.56 -27.93
N VAL A 174 -32.28 7.51 -27.30
CA VAL A 174 -31.85 6.39 -26.46
C VAL A 174 -31.78 6.80 -24.98
N VAL A 175 -31.84 5.83 -24.10
CA VAL A 175 -31.91 6.02 -22.65
C VAL A 175 -30.64 5.49 -22.02
N ARG A 176 -30.04 6.28 -21.11
CA ARG A 176 -28.89 5.83 -20.35
C ARG A 176 -29.32 4.85 -19.26
N ASN A 177 -28.67 3.69 -19.26
CA ASN A 177 -28.76 2.68 -18.22
C ASN A 177 -27.39 2.59 -17.54
N GLY A 178 -27.30 3.04 -16.30
CA GLY A 178 -26.07 3.14 -15.54
C GLY A 178 -25.73 4.57 -15.12
N SER A 179 -24.54 4.76 -14.55
CA SER A 179 -24.09 6.06 -14.07
C SER A 179 -23.80 7.03 -15.22
N SER A 180 -24.07 8.31 -14.99
CA SER A 180 -23.66 9.36 -15.93
C SER A 180 -22.21 9.78 -15.75
N GLU A 181 -21.62 9.52 -14.60
CA GLU A 181 -20.30 9.99 -14.23
C GLU A 181 -19.47 8.82 -13.71
N LEU A 182 -18.23 8.74 -14.17
CA LEU A 182 -17.23 7.80 -13.72
C LEU A 182 -16.03 8.58 -13.18
N VAL A 183 -15.41 8.04 -12.14
CA VAL A 183 -14.28 8.69 -11.46
C VAL A 183 -13.06 7.78 -11.56
N CYS A 184 -11.91 8.35 -11.90
CA CYS A 184 -10.62 7.66 -11.86
C CYS A 184 -10.27 7.33 -10.40
N SER A 185 -10.15 6.06 -10.08
CA SER A 185 -9.99 5.51 -8.73
C SER A 185 -8.56 5.05 -8.43
N GLU A 186 -8.32 4.61 -7.20
CA GLU A 186 -7.00 4.19 -6.71
C GLU A 186 -6.44 2.94 -7.40
N ASP A 187 -7.27 2.15 -8.04
CA ASP A 187 -6.86 0.99 -8.82
C ASP A 187 -6.43 1.33 -10.26
N GLY A 188 -6.39 2.63 -10.62
CA GLY A 188 -6.06 3.10 -11.96
C GLY A 188 -7.18 2.87 -12.98
N LYS A 189 -8.42 2.66 -12.53
CA LYS A 189 -9.60 2.45 -13.37
C LYS A 189 -10.69 3.45 -13.06
N PHE A 190 -11.59 3.61 -14.04
CA PHE A 190 -12.81 4.38 -13.84
C PHE A 190 -13.89 3.55 -13.17
N HIS A 191 -14.57 4.14 -12.18
CA HIS A 191 -15.73 3.56 -11.49
C HIS A 191 -16.88 4.54 -11.41
N PRO A 192 -18.13 4.03 -11.41
CA PRO A 192 -18.54 2.67 -11.74
C PRO A 192 -18.26 2.31 -13.21
N ASP A 193 -18.69 1.12 -13.66
CA ASP A 193 -18.56 0.73 -15.06
C ASP A 193 -19.31 1.70 -16.00
N PRO A 194 -18.87 1.85 -17.27
CA PRO A 194 -19.55 2.69 -18.25
C PRO A 194 -21.02 2.32 -18.42
N PRO A 195 -21.91 3.31 -18.60
CA PRO A 195 -23.31 3.05 -18.84
C PRO A 195 -23.54 2.43 -20.23
N THR A 196 -24.74 1.96 -20.45
CA THR A 196 -25.22 1.59 -21.78
C THR A 196 -26.27 2.58 -22.26
N CYS A 197 -26.27 2.89 -23.56
CA CYS A 197 -27.31 3.71 -24.17
C CYS A 197 -28.26 2.80 -24.97
N VAL A 198 -29.44 2.55 -24.42
CA VAL A 198 -30.37 1.57 -24.92
C VAL A 198 -31.61 2.21 -25.58
N TRP A 199 -32.02 1.63 -26.68
CA TRP A 199 -33.30 1.97 -27.28
C TRP A 199 -34.41 1.28 -26.52
N VAL A 200 -35.39 2.05 -26.03
CA VAL A 200 -36.52 1.54 -25.27
C VAL A 200 -37.84 1.78 -26.03
N GLU A 201 -38.55 0.73 -26.31
CA GLU A 201 -39.88 0.78 -26.88
C GLU A 201 -40.73 -0.41 -26.39
N CYS A 202 -41.79 -0.15 -25.64
CA CYS A 202 -42.72 -1.15 -25.21
C CYS A 202 -43.78 -1.40 -26.29
N ARG A 203 -44.10 -2.66 -26.50
CA ARG A 203 -45.20 -3.04 -27.42
C ARG A 203 -46.54 -2.47 -26.94
N ASP A 204 -47.41 -2.16 -27.87
CA ASP A 204 -48.78 -1.71 -27.55
C ASP A 204 -49.48 -2.79 -26.70
N PRO A 205 -50.02 -2.45 -25.51
CA PRO A 205 -50.67 -3.42 -24.65
C PRO A 205 -51.96 -3.96 -25.27
N VAL A 206 -52.10 -5.27 -25.31
CA VAL A 206 -53.34 -5.95 -25.75
C VAL A 206 -53.98 -6.56 -24.52
N ILE A 207 -55.13 -5.98 -24.10
CA ILE A 207 -55.86 -6.42 -22.92
C ILE A 207 -57.32 -6.60 -23.33
N THR A 208 -57.83 -7.84 -23.31
CA THR A 208 -59.19 -8.19 -23.70
C THR A 208 -60.18 -7.51 -22.75
N HIS A 209 -61.26 -6.93 -23.31
CA HIS A 209 -62.30 -6.20 -22.58
C HIS A 209 -61.83 -4.98 -21.80
N ALA A 210 -60.66 -4.41 -22.15
CA ALA A 210 -60.15 -3.18 -21.59
C ALA A 210 -60.41 -1.98 -22.52
N VAL A 211 -60.64 -0.86 -21.89
CA VAL A 211 -60.83 0.44 -22.56
C VAL A 211 -59.64 1.34 -22.19
N TYR A 212 -59.00 1.90 -23.21
CA TYR A 212 -57.98 2.91 -23.00
C TYR A 212 -58.59 4.18 -22.41
N GLU A 213 -58.12 4.62 -21.25
CA GLU A 213 -58.59 5.82 -20.59
C GLU A 213 -57.72 7.02 -20.92
N ARG A 214 -56.41 6.89 -20.70
CA ARG A 214 -55.46 7.97 -20.89
C ARG A 214 -54.01 7.46 -20.94
N GLY A 215 -53.07 8.35 -21.36
CA GLY A 215 -51.66 8.09 -21.37
C GLY A 215 -51.01 8.23 -22.73
N SER A 216 -49.83 7.61 -22.91
CA SER A 216 -49.11 7.65 -24.17
C SER A 216 -49.81 6.83 -25.27
N ARG A 217 -49.57 7.20 -26.52
CA ARG A 217 -49.92 6.41 -27.71
C ARG A 217 -48.65 5.84 -28.33
N PRO A 218 -48.70 4.76 -29.11
CA PRO A 218 -47.54 4.23 -29.82
C PRO A 218 -46.82 5.30 -30.65
N PRO A 219 -45.49 5.28 -30.68
CA PRO A 219 -44.58 4.35 -30.00
C PRO A 219 -44.43 4.68 -28.50
N HIS A 220 -44.52 3.64 -27.65
CA HIS A 220 -44.41 3.78 -26.20
C HIS A 220 -42.94 3.77 -25.76
N ARG A 221 -42.37 4.93 -25.49
CA ARG A 221 -41.00 5.12 -25.07
C ARG A 221 -40.80 4.90 -23.56
N TYR A 222 -39.56 4.90 -23.11
CA TYR A 222 -39.22 4.82 -21.69
C TYR A 222 -40.05 5.79 -20.85
N LYS A 223 -40.60 5.29 -19.74
CA LYS A 223 -41.51 6.00 -18.83
C LYS A 223 -42.85 6.39 -19.44
N ALA A 224 -43.14 5.98 -20.65
CA ALA A 224 -44.49 6.10 -21.17
C ALA A 224 -45.49 5.35 -20.26
N SER A 225 -46.56 5.98 -19.89
CA SER A 225 -47.59 5.41 -19.00
C SER A 225 -48.95 5.36 -19.69
N VAL A 226 -49.66 4.26 -19.50
CA VAL A 226 -50.99 4.05 -20.05
C VAL A 226 -51.93 3.56 -18.95
N THR A 227 -53.17 4.09 -18.95
CA THR A 227 -54.20 3.71 -17.98
C THR A 227 -55.35 3.07 -18.72
N TYR A 228 -55.81 1.92 -18.21
CA TYR A 228 -56.95 1.16 -18.73
C TYR A 228 -58.05 1.04 -17.68
N SER A 229 -59.28 1.02 -18.14
CA SER A 229 -60.47 0.54 -17.40
C SER A 229 -61.04 -0.70 -18.09
N CYS A 230 -61.99 -1.39 -17.46
CA CYS A 230 -62.65 -2.52 -18.08
C CYS A 230 -64.01 -2.10 -18.65
N GLU A 231 -64.42 -2.76 -19.72
CA GLU A 231 -65.76 -2.65 -20.28
C GLU A 231 -66.86 -2.95 -19.23
N LYS A 232 -68.11 -2.48 -19.50
CA LYS A 232 -69.23 -2.74 -18.63
C LYS A 232 -69.45 -4.26 -18.46
N GLY A 233 -69.55 -4.72 -17.24
CA GLY A 233 -69.70 -6.15 -16.92
C GLY A 233 -68.41 -6.85 -16.53
N TYR A 234 -67.26 -6.17 -16.55
CA TYR A 234 -65.92 -6.71 -16.14
C TYR A 234 -65.34 -5.94 -14.95
N ASN A 235 -64.56 -6.62 -14.17
CA ASN A 235 -63.75 -6.04 -13.09
C ASN A 235 -62.27 -6.08 -13.45
N LEU A 236 -61.55 -4.98 -13.17
CA LEU A 236 -60.12 -4.92 -13.36
C LEU A 236 -59.38 -5.70 -12.26
N GLN A 237 -58.51 -6.59 -12.66
CA GLN A 237 -57.57 -7.27 -11.80
C GLN A 237 -56.14 -6.82 -12.17
N GLY A 238 -55.38 -6.38 -11.20
CA GLY A 238 -54.05 -5.76 -11.37
C GLY A 238 -54.08 -4.24 -11.31
N SER A 239 -53.03 -3.59 -11.74
CA SER A 239 -52.93 -2.12 -11.77
C SER A 239 -53.63 -1.55 -13.02
N SER A 240 -54.46 -0.53 -12.85
CA SER A 240 -55.06 0.19 -13.97
C SER A 240 -54.03 0.97 -14.80
N THR A 241 -52.89 1.33 -14.20
CA THR A 241 -51.85 2.10 -14.86
C THR A 241 -50.56 1.28 -14.93
N ILE A 242 -50.00 1.21 -16.10
CA ILE A 242 -48.75 0.52 -16.43
C ILE A 242 -47.76 1.50 -17.04
N THR A 243 -46.48 1.29 -16.80
CA THR A 243 -45.40 2.18 -17.25
C THR A 243 -44.31 1.37 -17.98
N CYS A 244 -43.83 1.88 -19.09
CA CYS A 244 -42.79 1.27 -19.88
C CYS A 244 -41.42 1.41 -19.17
N THR A 245 -40.81 0.28 -18.84
CA THR A 245 -39.51 0.20 -18.15
C THR A 245 -38.36 0.24 -19.13
N ILE A 246 -37.12 0.35 -18.58
CA ILE A 246 -35.90 0.36 -19.38
C ILE A 246 -35.65 -0.94 -20.15
N ASP A 247 -36.25 -2.04 -19.72
CA ASP A 247 -36.15 -3.35 -20.35
C ASP A 247 -37.16 -3.56 -21.48
N SER A 248 -37.84 -2.48 -21.94
CA SER A 248 -38.90 -2.50 -22.93
C SER A 248 -40.09 -3.38 -22.51
N GLN A 249 -40.37 -3.44 -21.22
CA GLN A 249 -41.46 -4.18 -20.61
C GLN A 249 -42.40 -3.24 -19.86
N TRP A 250 -43.69 -3.65 -19.77
CA TRP A 250 -44.64 -2.94 -18.94
C TRP A 250 -44.52 -3.34 -17.46
N SER A 251 -44.52 -2.36 -16.57
CA SER A 251 -44.53 -2.57 -15.12
C SER A 251 -45.57 -1.68 -14.45
N PRO A 252 -46.36 -2.22 -13.50
CA PRO A 252 -46.51 -3.64 -13.21
C PRO A 252 -47.04 -4.42 -14.42
N ALA A 253 -47.17 -5.73 -14.32
CA ALA A 253 -47.66 -6.58 -15.41
C ALA A 253 -49.04 -6.09 -15.93
N LEU A 254 -49.36 -6.42 -17.18
CA LEU A 254 -50.62 -6.03 -17.81
C LEU A 254 -51.82 -6.47 -16.95
N PRO A 255 -52.76 -5.58 -16.70
CA PRO A 255 -54.01 -5.95 -16.00
C PRO A 255 -54.84 -6.88 -16.83
N SER A 256 -55.79 -7.54 -16.19
CA SER A 256 -56.82 -8.35 -16.85
C SER A 256 -58.21 -7.89 -16.48
N CYS A 257 -59.19 -8.02 -17.42
CA CYS A 257 -60.59 -7.72 -17.18
C CYS A 257 -61.36 -9.03 -17.01
N ILE A 258 -61.81 -9.32 -15.80
CA ILE A 258 -62.55 -10.55 -15.44
C ILE A 258 -64.06 -10.30 -15.40
N SER A 259 -64.86 -11.17 -16.03
CA SER A 259 -66.31 -11.07 -16.01
C SER A 259 -66.88 -11.11 -14.59
N LYS A 260 -67.80 -10.21 -14.29
CA LYS A 260 -68.48 -10.17 -12.99
C LYS A 260 -69.28 -11.45 -12.69
N SER A 261 -69.65 -12.20 -13.69
CA SER A 261 -70.35 -13.49 -13.55
C SER A 261 -69.44 -14.65 -13.12
N SER A 262 -68.08 -14.48 -13.29
CA SER A 262 -67.11 -15.47 -12.87
C SER A 262 -66.80 -15.40 -11.37
N ILE A 263 -67.27 -14.37 -10.66
CA ILE A 263 -67.15 -14.25 -9.19
C ILE A 263 -68.42 -14.82 -8.58
N GLY A 264 -68.81 -16.06 -8.99
CA GLY A 264 -69.96 -16.74 -8.54
C GLY A 264 -69.74 -17.70 -7.41
N ASN A 265 -70.48 -17.48 -6.34
CA ASN A 265 -70.85 -18.35 -5.20
C ASN A 265 -69.74 -19.26 -4.60
N PRO A 266 -69.35 -19.04 -3.36
CA PRO A 266 -68.89 -20.15 -2.56
C PRO A 266 -70.12 -21.11 -2.45
N SER A 267 -70.06 -22.28 -3.07
CA SER A 267 -70.94 -23.39 -2.80
C SER A 267 -70.93 -23.66 -1.31
N ILE A 268 -72.00 -23.27 -0.65
CA ILE A 268 -72.33 -23.75 0.70
C ILE A 268 -72.59 -25.23 0.55
N CYS A 269 -71.60 -26.07 0.86
CA CYS A 269 -71.82 -27.47 1.17
C CYS A 269 -72.44 -27.55 2.54
N LEU A 270 -73.74 -27.89 2.57
CA LEU A 270 -74.40 -28.40 3.75
C LEU A 270 -73.97 -29.82 4.09
#